data_2e5866934540e4f46b014d590f331f08
#
_entry.id   2e5866934540e4f46b014d590f331f08
#
_cell.length_a   1.000
_cell.length_b   1.000
_cell.length_c   1.000
_cell.angle_alpha   90.00
_cell.angle_beta   90.00
_cell.angle_gamma   90.00
#
_symmetry.space_group_name_H-M   'P 1'
#
loop_
_entity.id
_entity.type
_entity.pdbx_description
1 polymer ?
#
loop_
_entity_poly.entity_id
_entity_poly.type
_entity_poly.pdbx_seq_one_letter_code
_entity_poly.pdbx_strand_id
1 'polypeptide(L)'
;TFSTYNWQTAFRVGWRPIYDPAHHHVFHIGASYRYGQPLNGQMRLKSRPEANPAPNFIDTGTFPSDHSNHYGTEVYYTKGPLTVGSEILWHSFTSPSTDNPTFFGGDVAVTYVLTGESRVYSSESSIYAFVPVEKPVFRGGWGAVEAVLRFSYLDLDDGTIEGGKLWRITPMVNWYLSKYVRFEIGYGFSVLDRYQLKGVTQLFQSRIHFQIL
;
A
#
# COMPACT_ATOMS: atom_id res chain seq x y z
N THR A 1 6.49 6.68 -11.93
CA THR A 1 7.85 6.69 -12.52
C THR A 1 8.12 8.05 -13.13
N PHE A 2 9.37 8.51 -13.16
CA PHE A 2 9.77 9.77 -13.81
C PHE A 2 9.42 9.81 -15.31
N SER A 3 9.22 8.66 -15.93
CA SER A 3 8.82 8.52 -17.33
C SER A 3 7.34 8.81 -17.60
N THR A 4 6.53 9.07 -16.58
CA THR A 4 5.08 9.30 -16.74
C THR A 4 4.71 10.78 -16.71
N TYR A 5 5.59 11.64 -16.18
CA TYR A 5 5.36 13.07 -16.02
C TYR A 5 6.51 13.91 -16.61
N ASN A 6 6.19 15.04 -17.25
CA ASN A 6 7.16 16.05 -17.63
C ASN A 6 7.76 16.73 -16.40
N TRP A 7 6.89 17.11 -15.48
CA TRP A 7 7.25 17.64 -14.18
C TRP A 7 6.14 17.33 -13.16
N GLN A 8 6.50 17.35 -11.90
CA GLN A 8 5.56 17.16 -10.79
C GLN A 8 6.07 17.86 -9.55
N THR A 9 5.15 18.27 -8.70
CA THR A 9 5.43 18.72 -7.35
C THR A 9 4.59 17.90 -6.37
N ALA A 10 5.16 17.60 -5.22
CA ALA A 10 4.49 16.82 -4.19
C ALA A 10 4.88 17.32 -2.81
N PHE A 11 3.92 17.25 -1.88
CA PHE A 11 4.17 17.48 -0.46
C PHE A 11 3.32 16.54 0.39
N ARG A 12 3.81 16.27 1.58
CA ARG A 12 3.16 15.45 2.59
C ARG A 12 3.32 16.12 3.94
N VAL A 13 2.26 16.12 4.73
CA VAL A 13 2.26 16.56 6.12
C VAL A 13 1.81 15.41 6.99
N GLY A 14 2.49 15.21 8.11
CA GLY A 14 2.14 14.23 9.12
C GLY A 14 2.00 14.90 10.48
N TRP A 15 1.00 14.47 11.23
CA TRP A 15 0.76 14.86 12.61
C TRP A 15 0.68 13.62 13.51
N ARG A 16 1.20 13.75 14.71
CA ARG A 16 1.26 12.68 15.70
C ARG A 16 0.56 13.12 16.99
N PRO A 17 -0.77 13.00 17.06
CA PRO A 17 -1.52 13.35 18.27
C PRO A 17 -1.05 12.59 19.51
N ILE A 18 -0.57 11.34 19.32
CA ILE A 18 0.04 10.53 20.36
C ILE A 18 1.41 10.07 19.85
N TYR A 19 2.44 10.37 20.63
CA TYR A 19 3.80 9.90 20.38
C TYR A 19 4.50 9.57 21.69
N ASP A 20 4.45 8.30 22.07
CA ASP A 20 5.12 7.74 23.26
C ASP A 20 5.96 6.53 22.82
N PRO A 21 7.21 6.78 22.36
CA PRO A 21 8.08 5.69 21.89
C PRO A 21 8.51 4.74 23.00
N ALA A 22 8.51 5.17 24.28
CA ALA A 22 8.89 4.32 25.39
C ALA A 22 7.86 3.19 25.63
N HIS A 23 6.59 3.45 25.35
CA HIS A 23 5.51 2.45 25.47
C HIS A 23 5.00 1.97 24.11
N HIS A 24 5.74 2.24 23.04
CA HIS A 24 5.35 1.90 21.66
C HIS A 24 3.92 2.31 21.34
N HIS A 25 3.54 3.54 21.73
CA HIS A 25 2.20 4.08 21.52
C HIS A 25 2.27 5.29 20.58
N VAL A 26 1.75 5.11 19.39
CA VAL A 26 1.77 6.12 18.33
C VAL A 26 0.40 6.21 17.69
N PHE A 27 -0.11 7.43 17.55
CA PHE A 27 -1.22 7.73 16.67
C PHE A 27 -0.74 8.75 15.63
N HIS A 28 -0.77 8.38 14.38
CA HIS A 28 -0.30 9.17 13.25
C HIS A 28 -1.46 9.43 12.28
N ILE A 29 -1.56 10.66 11.81
CA ILE A 29 -2.46 11.10 10.75
C ILE A 29 -1.62 11.86 9.74
N GLY A 30 -1.79 11.57 8.46
CA GLY A 30 -1.09 12.25 7.40
C GLY A 30 -1.99 12.60 6.22
N ALA A 31 -1.56 13.60 5.47
CA ALA A 31 -2.15 13.98 4.20
C ALA A 31 -1.06 14.29 3.20
N SER A 32 -1.31 13.95 1.94
CA SER A 32 -0.40 14.21 0.84
C SER A 32 -1.14 14.77 -0.37
N TYR A 33 -0.42 15.57 -1.13
CA TYR A 33 -0.89 16.09 -2.40
C TYR A 33 0.23 16.06 -3.42
N ARG A 34 -0.11 15.70 -4.65
CA ARG A 34 0.79 15.75 -5.79
C ARG A 34 0.06 16.33 -7.00
N TYR A 35 0.64 17.33 -7.60
CA TYR A 35 0.26 17.86 -8.90
C TYR A 35 1.29 17.41 -9.94
N GLY A 36 0.86 17.04 -11.14
CA GLY A 36 1.77 16.66 -12.21
C GLY A 36 1.20 16.90 -13.59
N GLN A 37 2.09 17.22 -14.52
CA GLN A 37 1.78 17.30 -15.94
C GLN A 37 2.21 16.02 -16.62
N PRO A 38 1.28 15.23 -17.18
CA PRO A 38 1.59 13.97 -17.86
C PRO A 38 2.53 14.16 -19.04
N LEU A 39 3.41 13.19 -19.24
CA LEU A 39 4.29 13.15 -20.40
C LEU A 39 3.47 12.95 -21.68
N ASN A 40 3.70 13.80 -22.69
CA ASN A 40 2.99 13.79 -23.96
C ASN A 40 1.46 13.93 -23.84
N GLY A 41 0.95 14.51 -22.75
CA GLY A 41 -0.48 14.70 -22.52
C GLY A 41 -1.28 13.40 -22.43
N GLN A 42 -0.66 12.30 -21.99
CA GLN A 42 -1.31 10.99 -21.90
C GLN A 42 -1.05 10.30 -20.58
N MET A 43 -2.07 9.59 -20.07
CA MET A 43 -2.00 8.81 -18.84
C MET A 43 -2.54 7.39 -19.04
N ARG A 44 -2.08 6.50 -18.18
CA ARG A 44 -2.59 5.15 -18.04
C ARG A 44 -2.35 4.67 -16.63
N LEU A 45 -3.40 4.23 -15.96
CA LEU A 45 -3.32 3.57 -14.67
C LEU A 45 -3.57 2.07 -14.83
N LYS A 46 -2.77 1.26 -14.16
CA LYS A 46 -2.93 -0.20 -14.16
C LYS A 46 -2.44 -0.79 -12.87
N SER A 47 -3.08 -1.86 -12.41
CA SER A 47 -2.68 -2.55 -11.19
C SER A 47 -2.74 -4.07 -11.35
N ARG A 48 -1.82 -4.72 -10.65
CA ARG A 48 -1.77 -6.16 -10.45
C ARG A 48 -2.42 -6.53 -9.12
N PRO A 49 -2.83 -7.79 -8.92
CA PRO A 49 -3.43 -8.25 -7.67
C PRO A 49 -2.36 -8.47 -6.57
N GLU A 50 -1.55 -7.44 -6.26
CA GLU A 50 -0.48 -7.47 -5.25
C GLU A 50 0.57 -8.59 -5.48
N ALA A 51 0.73 -9.02 -6.71
CA ALA A 51 1.65 -10.07 -7.13
C ALA A 51 2.43 -9.64 -8.36
N ASN A 52 3.74 -9.47 -8.24
CA ASN A 52 4.59 -9.03 -9.35
C ASN A 52 4.57 -9.95 -10.59
N PRO A 53 4.48 -11.30 -10.45
CA PRO A 53 4.38 -12.19 -11.60
C PRO A 53 3.01 -12.17 -12.29
N ALA A 54 1.95 -11.68 -11.63
CA ALA A 54 0.61 -11.65 -12.22
C ALA A 54 0.49 -10.58 -13.30
N PRO A 55 -0.40 -10.76 -14.30
CA PRO A 55 -0.76 -9.70 -15.24
C PRO A 55 -1.51 -8.56 -14.55
N ASN A 56 -1.66 -7.44 -15.25
CA ASN A 56 -2.53 -6.37 -14.77
C ASN A 56 -4.00 -6.83 -14.85
N PHE A 57 -4.72 -6.73 -13.73
CA PHE A 57 -6.13 -7.10 -13.64
C PHE A 57 -7.02 -5.92 -14.03
N ILE A 58 -6.65 -4.73 -13.59
CA ILE A 58 -7.35 -3.50 -13.91
C ILE A 58 -6.42 -2.55 -14.65
N ASP A 59 -7.00 -1.80 -15.60
CA ASP A 59 -6.24 -0.99 -16.54
C ASP A 59 -7.17 -0.01 -17.24
N THR A 60 -6.95 1.29 -17.09
CA THR A 60 -7.73 2.36 -17.72
C THR A 60 -7.58 2.41 -19.24
N GLY A 61 -6.58 1.70 -19.82
CA GLY A 61 -6.09 2.05 -21.13
C GLY A 61 -5.37 3.40 -21.10
N THR A 62 -4.88 3.83 -22.25
CA THR A 62 -4.25 5.14 -22.40
C THR A 62 -5.34 6.17 -22.73
N PHE A 63 -5.36 7.27 -21.98
CA PHE A 63 -6.31 8.37 -22.19
C PHE A 63 -5.57 9.72 -22.15
N PRO A 64 -6.08 10.77 -22.86
CA PRO A 64 -5.49 12.09 -22.83
C PRO A 64 -5.64 12.71 -21.44
N SER A 65 -4.67 13.51 -21.00
CA SER A 65 -4.75 14.28 -19.77
C SER A 65 -3.79 15.47 -19.78
N ASP A 66 -4.30 16.63 -19.49
CA ASP A 66 -3.51 17.86 -19.42
C ASP A 66 -2.69 17.91 -18.12
N HIS A 67 -3.32 17.57 -16.99
CA HIS A 67 -2.67 17.47 -15.69
C HIS A 67 -3.43 16.53 -14.76
N SER A 68 -2.78 16.16 -13.68
CA SER A 68 -3.36 15.29 -12.65
C SER A 68 -3.14 15.83 -11.25
N ASN A 69 -4.12 15.57 -10.38
CA ASN A 69 -4.08 15.85 -8.96
C ASN A 69 -4.21 14.52 -8.19
N HIS A 70 -3.29 14.28 -7.31
CA HIS A 70 -3.30 13.10 -6.46
C HIS A 70 -3.42 13.54 -5.00
N TYR A 71 -4.42 13.05 -4.31
CA TYR A 71 -4.68 13.30 -2.89
C TYR A 71 -4.51 12.00 -2.13
N GLY A 72 -3.86 12.07 -1.00
CA GLY A 72 -3.68 10.91 -0.11
C GLY A 72 -3.98 11.29 1.33
N THR A 73 -4.61 10.37 2.05
CA THR A 73 -4.76 10.42 3.50
C THR A 73 -4.25 9.13 4.11
N GLU A 74 -3.68 9.22 5.29
CA GLU A 74 -3.16 8.08 6.02
C GLU A 74 -3.45 8.19 7.50
N VAL A 75 -3.79 7.08 8.13
CA VAL A 75 -4.01 6.99 9.57
C VAL A 75 -3.36 5.71 10.07
N TYR A 76 -2.54 5.82 11.11
CA TYR A 76 -1.91 4.68 11.78
C TYR A 76 -2.04 4.78 13.28
N TYR A 77 -2.39 3.67 13.91
CA TYR A 77 -2.42 3.51 15.34
C TYR A 77 -1.58 2.30 15.74
N THR A 78 -0.61 2.52 16.64
CA THR A 78 0.20 1.44 17.21
C THR A 78 0.14 1.50 18.72
N LYS A 79 -0.03 0.33 19.33
CA LYS A 79 0.11 0.15 20.78
C LYS A 79 0.74 -1.23 21.05
N GLY A 80 1.98 -1.21 21.51
CA GLY A 80 2.76 -2.43 21.69
C GLY A 80 2.85 -3.24 20.38
N PRO A 81 2.54 -4.55 20.41
CA PRO A 81 2.66 -5.40 19.23
C PRO A 81 1.57 -5.17 18.15
N LEU A 82 0.51 -4.43 18.47
CA LEU A 82 -0.60 -4.14 17.57
C LEU A 82 -0.32 -2.89 16.74
N THR A 83 -0.49 -2.98 15.42
CA THR A 83 -0.58 -1.82 14.53
C THR A 83 -1.80 -1.94 13.63
N VAL A 84 -2.58 -0.87 13.53
CA VAL A 84 -3.68 -0.71 12.57
C VAL A 84 -3.38 0.48 11.70
N GLY A 85 -3.47 0.33 10.39
CA GLY A 85 -3.20 1.40 9.44
C GLY A 85 -4.16 1.40 8.27
N SER A 86 -4.38 2.57 7.69
CA SER A 86 -5.19 2.76 6.48
C SER A 86 -4.60 3.89 5.66
N GLU A 87 -4.56 3.69 4.35
CA GLU A 87 -4.25 4.73 3.37
C GLU A 87 -5.37 4.79 2.34
N ILE A 88 -5.79 6.01 1.99
CA ILE A 88 -6.81 6.27 1.00
C ILE A 88 -6.27 7.28 -0.01
N LEU A 89 -6.46 6.98 -1.28
CA LEU A 89 -5.89 7.72 -2.41
C LEU A 89 -6.98 8.09 -3.41
N TRP A 90 -6.98 9.33 -3.88
CA TRP A 90 -7.78 9.81 -5.00
C TRP A 90 -6.85 10.37 -6.07
N HIS A 91 -7.15 10.08 -7.32
CA HIS A 91 -6.35 10.56 -8.45
C HIS A 91 -7.27 11.13 -9.52
N SER A 92 -7.38 12.46 -9.58
CA SER A 92 -8.21 13.21 -10.53
C SER A 92 -7.39 13.66 -11.72
N PHE A 93 -7.98 13.60 -12.90
CA PHE A 93 -7.36 13.99 -14.17
C PHE A 93 -8.18 15.07 -14.86
N THR A 94 -7.50 16.06 -15.42
CA THR A 94 -8.12 17.00 -16.35
C THR A 94 -8.05 16.40 -17.75
N SER A 95 -9.18 15.89 -18.20
CA SER A 95 -9.37 15.15 -19.45
C SER A 95 -10.82 15.31 -19.93
N PRO A 96 -11.18 16.44 -20.55
CA PRO A 96 -12.56 16.72 -20.97
C PRO A 96 -13.16 15.64 -21.88
N SER A 97 -12.33 14.99 -22.71
CA SER A 97 -12.77 13.92 -23.61
C SER A 97 -13.15 12.62 -22.90
N THR A 98 -12.84 12.48 -21.61
CA THR A 98 -13.18 11.33 -20.77
C THR A 98 -13.93 11.72 -19.50
N ASP A 99 -14.59 12.89 -19.50
CA ASP A 99 -15.41 13.42 -18.40
C ASP A 99 -14.62 13.70 -17.10
N ASN A 100 -13.31 14.06 -17.23
CA ASN A 100 -12.44 14.42 -16.11
C ASN A 100 -12.41 13.37 -14.98
N PRO A 101 -11.99 12.13 -15.24
CA PRO A 101 -12.14 11.03 -14.32
C PRO A 101 -11.37 11.20 -13.01
N THR A 102 -11.95 10.69 -11.92
CA THR A 102 -11.33 10.61 -10.61
C THR A 102 -11.35 9.16 -10.13
N PHE A 103 -10.20 8.55 -10.02
CA PHE A 103 -10.04 7.19 -9.53
C PHE A 103 -9.78 7.17 -8.03
N PHE A 104 -10.18 6.06 -7.40
CA PHE A 104 -10.13 5.89 -5.96
C PHE A 104 -9.50 4.56 -5.60
N GLY A 105 -8.69 4.55 -4.56
CA GLY A 105 -8.13 3.33 -4.00
C GLY A 105 -7.66 3.50 -2.58
N GLY A 106 -7.50 2.39 -1.88
CA GLY A 106 -6.99 2.40 -0.53
C GLY A 106 -6.90 1.02 0.08
N ASP A 107 -6.41 1.00 1.32
CA ASP A 107 -6.35 -0.21 2.10
C ASP A 107 -6.52 0.05 3.59
N VAL A 108 -6.83 -1.01 4.30
CA VAL A 108 -6.72 -1.09 5.75
C VAL A 108 -5.99 -2.38 6.12
N ALA A 109 -5.03 -2.27 7.02
CA ALA A 109 -4.26 -3.40 7.50
C ALA A 109 -4.23 -3.44 9.03
N VAL A 110 -4.36 -4.63 9.57
CA VAL A 110 -4.14 -4.94 10.99
C VAL A 110 -2.95 -5.87 11.06
N THR A 111 -1.95 -5.52 11.86
CA THR A 111 -0.77 -6.34 12.10
C THR A 111 -0.60 -6.56 13.59
N TYR A 112 -0.19 -7.77 13.97
CA TYR A 112 0.08 -8.13 15.35
C TYR A 112 1.34 -8.98 15.43
N VAL A 113 2.33 -8.51 16.18
CA VAL A 113 3.57 -9.27 16.41
C VAL A 113 3.33 -10.28 17.52
N LEU A 114 3.18 -11.54 17.15
CA LEU A 114 2.81 -12.66 18.04
C LEU A 114 3.87 -12.93 19.11
N THR A 115 5.12 -12.60 18.83
CA THR A 115 6.26 -12.77 19.74
C THR A 115 6.44 -11.62 20.73
N GLY A 116 5.66 -10.52 20.57
CA GLY A 116 5.57 -9.42 21.53
C GLY A 116 6.36 -8.17 21.20
N GLU A 117 7.23 -8.21 20.20
CA GLU A 117 7.97 -7.04 19.73
C GLU A 117 7.00 -5.99 19.11
N SER A 118 7.45 -4.76 18.99
CA SER A 118 6.68 -3.66 18.39
C SER A 118 7.35 -3.13 17.14
N ARG A 119 6.56 -2.73 16.14
CA ARG A 119 7.09 -2.04 14.96
C ARG A 119 7.74 -0.72 15.36
N VAL A 120 8.91 -0.43 14.81
CA VAL A 120 9.59 0.84 15.04
C VAL A 120 8.97 1.91 14.16
N TYR A 121 8.58 3.02 14.76
CA TYR A 121 8.12 4.22 14.06
C TYR A 121 9.26 5.24 13.97
N SER A 122 9.61 5.66 12.75
CA SER A 122 10.59 6.71 12.51
C SER A 122 9.92 8.09 12.61
N SER A 123 10.34 8.88 13.59
CA SER A 123 9.83 10.25 13.78
C SER A 123 10.31 11.22 12.70
N GLU A 124 11.44 10.95 12.06
CA GLU A 124 12.02 11.80 11.04
C GLU A 124 11.30 11.66 9.69
N SER A 125 11.02 10.41 9.28
CA SER A 125 10.36 10.12 8.02
C SER A 125 8.85 9.94 8.15
N SER A 126 8.32 9.86 9.38
CA SER A 126 6.91 9.60 9.69
C SER A 126 6.38 8.31 9.02
N ILE A 127 7.19 7.25 9.05
CA ILE A 127 6.87 5.92 8.54
C ILE A 127 7.21 4.83 9.55
N TYR A 128 6.56 3.67 9.39
CA TYR A 128 6.92 2.47 10.13
C TYR A 128 8.09 1.75 9.46
N ALA A 129 9.08 1.37 10.28
CA ALA A 129 10.23 0.61 9.86
C ALA A 129 10.02 -0.90 10.10
N PHE A 130 11.08 -1.61 10.33
CA PHE A 130 11.12 -3.05 10.57
C PHE A 130 10.57 -3.42 11.97
N VAL A 131 10.25 -4.72 12.14
CA VAL A 131 10.04 -5.34 13.45
C VAL A 131 11.42 -5.72 14.00
N PRO A 132 11.84 -5.24 15.19
CA PRO A 132 13.09 -5.65 15.80
C PRO A 132 13.03 -7.14 16.15
N VAL A 133 14.16 -7.84 16.02
CA VAL A 133 14.26 -9.26 16.35
C VAL A 133 15.11 -9.41 17.61
N GLU A 134 14.46 -9.55 18.76
CA GLU A 134 15.15 -9.64 20.05
C GLU A 134 15.92 -10.95 20.20
N LYS A 135 15.34 -12.06 19.75
CA LYS A 135 15.92 -13.40 19.85
C LYS A 135 16.05 -14.06 18.47
N PRO A 136 17.08 -13.72 17.66
CA PRO A 136 17.26 -14.27 16.33
C PRO A 136 17.36 -15.79 16.30
N VAL A 137 16.81 -16.40 15.22
CA VAL A 137 16.83 -17.87 15.02
C VAL A 137 18.27 -18.40 15.00
N PHE A 138 19.18 -17.70 14.35
CA PHE A 138 20.61 -18.07 14.25
C PHE A 138 21.40 -17.94 15.55
N ARG A 139 20.76 -17.51 16.63
CA ARG A 139 21.31 -17.45 18.00
C ARG A 139 20.47 -18.24 19.00
N GLY A 140 19.72 -19.25 18.52
CA GLY A 140 18.90 -20.15 19.35
C GLY A 140 17.54 -19.58 19.77
N GLY A 141 17.10 -18.46 19.19
CA GLY A 141 15.75 -17.90 19.39
C GLY A 141 14.75 -18.42 18.37
N TRP A 142 13.55 -17.84 18.39
CA TRP A 142 12.46 -18.12 17.44
C TRP A 142 12.32 -17.05 16.35
N GLY A 143 13.11 -15.97 16.43
CA GLY A 143 12.87 -14.79 15.62
C GLY A 143 11.66 -14.00 16.11
N ALA A 144 11.15 -13.09 15.26
CA ALA A 144 9.89 -12.40 15.49
C ALA A 144 8.84 -12.88 14.48
N VAL A 145 7.62 -13.12 14.93
CA VAL A 145 6.51 -13.60 14.08
C VAL A 145 5.38 -12.59 14.11
N GLU A 146 4.95 -12.14 12.94
CA GLU A 146 3.89 -11.17 12.77
C GLU A 146 2.77 -11.76 11.93
N ALA A 147 1.54 -11.65 12.42
CA ALA A 147 0.32 -11.92 11.66
C ALA A 147 -0.20 -10.62 11.05
N VAL A 148 -0.64 -10.68 9.81
CA VAL A 148 -1.17 -9.53 9.05
C VAL A 148 -2.50 -9.92 8.42
N LEU A 149 -3.48 -9.02 8.52
CA LEU A 149 -4.70 -9.07 7.72
C LEU A 149 -4.86 -7.73 7.02
N ARG A 150 -4.91 -7.75 5.69
CA ARG A 150 -5.09 -6.55 4.86
C ARG A 150 -6.30 -6.71 3.97
N PHE A 151 -7.10 -5.65 3.89
CA PHE A 151 -8.13 -5.44 2.87
C PHE A 151 -7.68 -4.28 1.99
N SER A 152 -7.77 -4.45 0.67
CA SER A 152 -7.50 -3.40 -0.30
C SER A 152 -8.62 -3.29 -1.34
N TYR A 153 -8.84 -2.07 -1.82
CA TYR A 153 -9.81 -1.74 -2.84
C TYR A 153 -9.22 -0.74 -3.83
N LEU A 154 -9.54 -0.92 -5.11
CA LEU A 154 -9.15 0.01 -6.16
C LEU A 154 -10.27 0.07 -7.21
N ASP A 155 -10.70 1.29 -7.54
CA ASP A 155 -11.71 1.60 -8.54
C ASP A 155 -11.09 2.49 -9.62
N LEU A 156 -11.05 1.97 -10.84
CA LEU A 156 -10.58 2.67 -12.03
C LEU A 156 -11.71 2.86 -13.05
N ASP A 157 -12.97 2.87 -12.60
CA ASP A 157 -14.15 3.17 -13.42
C ASP A 157 -14.65 4.57 -13.05
N ASP A 158 -14.51 5.51 -13.97
CA ASP A 158 -15.11 6.83 -13.82
C ASP A 158 -15.17 7.55 -15.18
N GLY A 159 -16.18 8.42 -15.36
CA GLY A 159 -16.47 9.07 -16.64
C GLY A 159 -16.72 8.03 -17.73
N THR A 160 -15.99 8.10 -18.83
CA THR A 160 -16.07 7.14 -19.94
C THR A 160 -15.03 6.01 -19.82
N ILE A 161 -14.28 5.96 -18.74
CA ILE A 161 -13.21 4.97 -18.54
C ILE A 161 -13.72 3.79 -17.72
N GLU A 162 -13.58 2.59 -18.27
CA GLU A 162 -13.90 1.32 -17.63
C GLU A 162 -12.61 0.53 -17.34
N GLY A 163 -11.80 1.03 -16.38
CA GLY A 163 -10.53 0.40 -15.99
C GLY A 163 -10.68 -0.81 -15.09
N GLY A 164 -11.86 -0.93 -14.45
CA GLY A 164 -12.27 -2.03 -13.57
C GLY A 164 -12.11 -1.73 -12.10
N LYS A 165 -12.78 -2.55 -11.27
CA LYS A 165 -12.74 -2.52 -9.80
C LYS A 165 -12.14 -3.80 -9.27
N LEU A 166 -11.28 -3.67 -8.28
CA LEU A 166 -10.61 -4.79 -7.63
C LEU A 166 -10.64 -4.63 -6.12
N TRP A 167 -11.13 -5.63 -5.41
CA TRP A 167 -10.89 -5.73 -3.99
C TRP A 167 -10.19 -7.02 -3.62
N ARG A 168 -9.47 -7.00 -2.52
CA ARG A 168 -8.67 -8.13 -2.06
C ARG A 168 -8.60 -8.20 -0.55
N ILE A 169 -8.66 -9.43 -0.02
CA ILE A 169 -8.30 -9.75 1.36
C ILE A 169 -7.02 -10.59 1.35
N THR A 170 -6.05 -10.19 2.17
CA THR A 170 -4.74 -10.84 2.24
C THR A 170 -4.38 -11.15 3.70
N PRO A 171 -4.71 -12.33 4.25
CA PRO A 171 -4.03 -12.86 5.42
C PRO A 171 -2.58 -13.22 5.08
N MET A 172 -1.65 -12.88 5.98
CA MET A 172 -0.22 -13.09 5.78
C MET A 172 0.49 -13.32 7.12
N VAL A 173 1.57 -14.08 7.07
CA VAL A 173 2.50 -14.26 8.19
C VAL A 173 3.89 -13.85 7.73
N ASN A 174 4.52 -12.97 8.50
CA ASN A 174 5.90 -12.58 8.36
C ASN A 174 6.71 -13.21 9.48
N TRP A 175 7.74 -13.96 9.14
CA TRP A 175 8.69 -14.53 10.08
C TRP A 175 10.06 -13.88 9.90
N TYR A 176 10.42 -13.03 10.83
CA TYR A 176 11.71 -12.34 10.88
C TYR A 176 12.72 -13.25 11.60
N LEU A 177 13.53 -13.97 10.83
CA LEU A 177 14.55 -14.89 11.34
C LEU A 177 15.71 -14.14 12.03
N SER A 178 16.00 -12.94 11.51
CA SER A 178 16.98 -12.00 12.04
C SER A 178 16.68 -10.60 11.47
N LYS A 179 17.45 -9.60 11.85
CA LYS A 179 17.37 -8.28 11.22
C LYS A 179 17.72 -8.27 9.73
N TYR A 180 18.32 -9.35 9.21
CA TYR A 180 18.77 -9.46 7.81
C TYR A 180 17.90 -10.38 6.96
N VAL A 181 17.17 -11.30 7.57
CA VAL A 181 16.41 -12.34 6.85
C VAL A 181 14.98 -12.40 7.34
N ARG A 182 14.04 -12.27 6.41
CA ARG A 182 12.60 -12.41 6.66
C ARG A 182 12.00 -13.38 5.66
N PHE A 183 11.15 -14.27 6.14
CA PHE A 183 10.32 -15.14 5.34
C PHE A 183 8.86 -14.67 5.44
N GLU A 184 8.16 -14.63 4.32
CA GLU A 184 6.76 -14.21 4.23
C GLU A 184 5.94 -15.28 3.55
N ILE A 185 4.76 -15.55 4.09
CA ILE A 185 3.73 -16.40 3.48
C ILE A 185 2.43 -15.62 3.48
N GLY A 186 1.78 -15.53 2.34
CA GLY A 186 0.50 -14.85 2.18
C GLY A 186 -0.44 -15.58 1.24
N TYR A 187 -1.73 -15.46 1.54
CA TYR A 187 -2.79 -15.91 0.68
C TYR A 187 -3.67 -14.72 0.34
N GLY A 188 -3.99 -14.53 -0.93
CA GLY A 188 -4.85 -13.45 -1.38
C GLY A 188 -6.09 -13.97 -2.07
N PHE A 189 -7.25 -13.55 -1.57
CA PHE A 189 -8.53 -13.71 -2.23
C PHE A 189 -8.94 -12.37 -2.84
N SER A 190 -9.15 -12.33 -4.17
CA SER A 190 -9.49 -11.11 -4.90
C SER A 190 -10.73 -11.30 -5.75
N VAL A 191 -11.52 -10.24 -5.86
CA VAL A 191 -12.64 -10.17 -6.80
C VAL A 191 -12.41 -8.99 -7.73
N LEU A 192 -12.38 -9.31 -9.02
CA LEU A 192 -12.30 -8.36 -10.13
C LEU A 192 -13.70 -8.15 -10.70
N ASP A 193 -14.06 -6.90 -10.94
CA ASP A 193 -15.25 -6.50 -11.71
C ASP A 193 -14.77 -5.58 -12.84
N ARG A 194 -14.87 -6.03 -14.08
CA ARG A 194 -14.42 -5.26 -15.24
C ARG A 194 -15.24 -5.62 -16.48
N TYR A 195 -15.70 -4.63 -17.22
CA TYR A 195 -16.53 -4.83 -18.42
C TYR A 195 -17.79 -5.68 -18.14
N GLN A 196 -18.43 -5.44 -16.96
CA GLN A 196 -19.60 -6.20 -16.47
C GLN A 196 -19.34 -7.70 -16.22
N LEU A 197 -18.07 -8.12 -16.24
CA LEU A 197 -17.64 -9.48 -15.90
C LEU A 197 -16.99 -9.49 -14.52
N LYS A 198 -17.47 -10.42 -13.68
CA LYS A 198 -16.89 -10.65 -12.34
C LYS A 198 -16.06 -11.92 -12.34
N GLY A 199 -14.83 -11.79 -11.83
CA GLY A 199 -13.90 -12.89 -11.70
C GLY A 199 -13.33 -12.99 -10.28
N VAL A 200 -13.08 -14.20 -9.81
CA VAL A 200 -12.43 -14.49 -8.54
C VAL A 200 -11.02 -15.00 -8.80
N THR A 201 -10.06 -14.52 -8.04
CA THR A 201 -8.67 -15.00 -8.08
C THR A 201 -8.18 -15.31 -6.68
N GLN A 202 -7.55 -16.47 -6.57
CA GLN A 202 -6.88 -16.92 -5.36
C GLN A 202 -5.39 -17.04 -5.65
N LEU A 203 -4.57 -16.49 -4.77
CA LEU A 203 -3.13 -16.45 -4.97
C LEU A 203 -2.40 -16.78 -3.67
N PHE A 204 -1.60 -17.84 -3.71
CA PHE A 204 -0.65 -18.14 -2.65
C PHE A 204 0.71 -17.60 -3.03
N GLN A 205 1.37 -16.92 -2.09
CA GLN A 205 2.70 -16.35 -2.27
C GLN A 205 3.59 -16.69 -1.09
N SER A 206 4.86 -16.97 -1.39
CA SER A 206 5.93 -16.99 -0.40
C SER A 206 7.11 -16.17 -0.88
N ARG A 207 7.83 -15.53 0.03
CA ARG A 207 8.98 -14.69 -0.29
C ARG A 207 10.03 -14.78 0.81
N ILE A 208 11.29 -14.78 0.39
CA ILE A 208 12.43 -14.57 1.29
C ILE A 208 13.02 -13.21 0.98
N HIS A 209 13.19 -12.39 2.00
CA HIS A 209 13.88 -11.10 1.91
C HIS A 209 15.26 -11.19 2.57
N PHE A 210 16.26 -10.69 1.86
CA PHE A 210 17.57 -10.45 2.40
C PHE A 210 17.83 -8.95 2.42
N GLN A 211 18.19 -8.42 3.58
CA GLN A 211 18.54 -7.03 3.78
C GLN A 211 20.04 -6.92 4.02
N ILE A 212 20.74 -6.18 3.16
CA ILE A 212 22.13 -5.83 3.31
C ILE A 212 22.18 -4.40 3.85
N LEU A 213 22.84 -4.19 4.98
CA LEU A 213 22.98 -2.88 5.64
C LEU A 213 24.34 -2.28 5.28
#